data_a5a118f585fe3dfa8fbf056afd04f8d8
#
_entry.id   a5a118f585fe3dfa8fbf056afd04f8d8
#
_cell.length_a   1.000
_cell.length_b   1.000
_cell.length_c   1.000
_cell.angle_alpha   90.00
_cell.angle_beta   90.00
_cell.angle_gamma   90.00
#
_symmetry.space_group_name_H-M   'P 1'
#
loop_
_entity.id
_entity.type
_entity.pdbx_description
1 polymer ?
#
loop_
_entity_poly.entity_id
_entity_poly.type
_entity_poly.pdbx_seq_one_letter_code
_entity_poly.pdbx_strand_id
1 'polypeptide(L)'
;MRTFHGPFRKELEDFLSLRQASLSKSAYAHDCHYLADFDTFSASDTNEKSVSEALINHWIHTLNGKSSSRANKVIVIRIFMQYLNRIGIPAYIPPIPRVADDYVPYIFSDAELERIYRQADNLDVSNTKKNPLIQFEFPMVIRLMYGCGLRIGETLALKMKDVDLIGGILMMRHTKGDKQRVVPMHPLLTEILERYCLAIGIVGVPDAWLFPVSGKDESMMPKDAQYWFEKILRLAEISLPGREKHERGPCLHCMRHVFVFKSFAAAEKSGRRIDDSVPYLSIYLGHDSLQETEKYMKFSSELFPEAMELFSDYSADVFPEVAYET
;
A
#
# COMPACT_ATOMS: atom_id res chain seq x y z
N MET A 1 -3.82 -23.54 12.94
CA MET A 1 -2.51 -23.88 12.36
C MET A 1 -2.77 -24.66 11.08
N ARG A 2 -2.16 -24.34 9.94
CA ARG A 2 -2.28 -25.18 8.75
C ARG A 2 -1.45 -26.44 8.97
N THR A 3 -1.99 -27.59 8.60
CA THR A 3 -1.29 -28.89 8.69
C THR A 3 -0.51 -29.12 7.40
N PHE A 4 0.77 -29.43 7.50
CA PHE A 4 1.61 -29.85 6.39
C PHE A 4 1.59 -31.37 6.25
N HIS A 5 1.68 -31.90 5.05
CA HIS A 5 1.56 -33.32 4.75
C HIS A 5 2.70 -33.84 3.87
N GLY A 6 3.52 -32.91 3.32
CA GLY A 6 4.62 -33.25 2.43
C GLY A 6 5.87 -33.76 3.15
N PRO A 7 6.92 -34.11 2.38
CA PRO A 7 8.16 -34.69 2.89
C PRO A 7 8.94 -33.76 3.85
N PHE A 8 8.65 -32.43 3.80
CA PHE A 8 9.31 -31.41 4.61
C PHE A 8 8.46 -30.87 5.76
N ARG A 9 7.44 -31.61 6.19
CA ARG A 9 6.50 -31.18 7.23
C ARG A 9 7.19 -30.63 8.47
N LYS A 10 8.13 -31.38 9.04
CA LYS A 10 8.83 -30.99 10.27
C LYS A 10 9.65 -29.72 10.05
N GLU A 11 10.38 -29.67 8.96
CA GLU A 11 11.24 -28.55 8.58
C GLU A 11 10.44 -27.29 8.32
N LEU A 12 9.23 -27.39 7.76
CA LEU A 12 8.28 -26.28 7.58
C LEU A 12 7.74 -25.77 8.91
N GLU A 13 7.36 -26.66 9.82
CA GLU A 13 6.89 -26.29 11.16
C GLU A 13 8.00 -25.56 11.96
N ASP A 14 9.23 -26.08 11.93
CA ASP A 14 10.40 -25.48 12.59
C ASP A 14 10.76 -24.12 11.96
N PHE A 15 10.78 -24.03 10.64
CA PHE A 15 11.03 -22.79 9.92
C PHE A 15 9.98 -21.71 10.23
N LEU A 16 8.70 -22.05 10.21
CA LEU A 16 7.62 -21.13 10.54
C LEU A 16 7.69 -20.65 11.99
N SER A 17 8.10 -21.48 12.93
CA SER A 17 8.32 -21.08 14.32
C SER A 17 9.39 -19.98 14.42
N LEU A 18 10.49 -20.11 13.67
CA LEU A 18 11.53 -19.07 13.59
C LEU A 18 11.01 -17.78 12.93
N ARG A 19 10.22 -17.90 11.85
CA ARG A 19 9.64 -16.76 11.13
C ARG A 19 8.63 -15.99 11.94
N GLN A 20 7.86 -16.66 12.80
CA GLN A 20 6.84 -16.04 13.65
C GLN A 20 7.44 -14.99 14.59
N ALA A 21 8.67 -15.20 15.07
CA ALA A 21 9.35 -14.27 15.96
C ALA A 21 9.81 -12.98 15.26
N SER A 22 9.97 -13.00 13.93
CA SER A 22 10.57 -11.89 13.16
C SER A 22 9.61 -11.17 12.22
N LEU A 23 8.42 -11.73 11.98
CA LEU A 23 7.47 -11.19 11.00
C LEU A 23 6.25 -10.55 11.65
N SER A 24 5.67 -9.57 10.96
CA SER A 24 4.31 -9.11 11.27
C SER A 24 3.29 -10.24 11.08
N LYS A 25 2.14 -10.18 11.79
CA LYS A 25 1.05 -11.17 11.67
C LYS A 25 0.61 -11.39 10.21
N SER A 26 0.54 -10.33 9.41
CA SER A 26 0.15 -10.42 8.00
C SER A 26 1.21 -11.09 7.14
N ALA A 27 2.49 -10.72 7.30
CA ALA A 27 3.59 -11.34 6.57
C ALA A 27 3.72 -12.83 6.92
N TYR A 28 3.60 -13.17 8.20
CA TYR A 28 3.58 -14.57 8.66
C TYR A 28 2.44 -15.37 8.03
N ALA A 29 1.24 -14.81 7.96
CA ALA A 29 0.10 -15.47 7.33
C ALA A 29 0.31 -15.72 5.83
N HIS A 30 0.99 -14.80 5.12
CA HIS A 30 1.38 -14.99 3.72
C HIS A 30 2.42 -16.10 3.58
N ASP A 31 3.47 -16.11 4.43
CA ASP A 31 4.47 -17.17 4.43
C ASP A 31 3.82 -18.55 4.65
N CYS A 32 2.93 -18.67 5.65
CA CYS A 32 2.18 -19.89 5.90
C CYS A 32 1.36 -20.35 4.68
N HIS A 33 0.78 -19.40 3.95
CA HIS A 33 0.01 -19.73 2.76
C HIS A 33 0.91 -20.24 1.62
N TYR A 34 1.99 -19.54 1.32
CA TYR A 34 2.89 -19.90 0.23
C TYR A 34 3.64 -21.22 0.50
N LEU A 35 4.03 -21.45 1.75
CA LEU A 35 4.67 -22.70 2.15
C LEU A 35 3.70 -23.89 2.12
N ALA A 36 2.42 -23.69 2.47
CA ALA A 36 1.41 -24.74 2.35
C ALA A 36 1.10 -25.09 0.88
N ASP A 37 1.11 -24.10 -0.02
CA ASP A 37 0.97 -24.35 -1.46
C ASP A 37 2.14 -25.19 -1.98
N PHE A 38 3.37 -24.89 -1.55
CA PHE A 38 4.56 -25.66 -1.90
C PHE A 38 4.57 -27.07 -1.28
N ASP A 39 4.16 -27.21 -0.02
CA ASP A 39 4.05 -28.50 0.66
C ASP A 39 3.09 -29.44 -0.08
N THR A 40 1.92 -28.94 -0.47
CA THR A 40 0.92 -29.70 -1.24
C THR A 40 1.48 -30.14 -2.59
N PHE A 41 2.22 -29.24 -3.29
CA PHE A 41 2.86 -29.56 -4.55
C PHE A 41 3.96 -30.61 -4.38
N SER A 42 4.87 -30.44 -3.42
CA SER A 42 5.99 -31.35 -3.21
C SER A 42 5.52 -32.74 -2.76
N ALA A 43 4.43 -32.84 -1.99
CA ALA A 43 3.85 -34.11 -1.57
C ALA A 43 3.34 -34.97 -2.74
N SER A 44 2.95 -34.33 -3.86
CA SER A 44 2.48 -35.03 -5.05
C SER A 44 3.61 -35.41 -6.02
N ASP A 45 4.78 -34.75 -5.93
CA ASP A 45 5.84 -34.83 -6.92
C ASP A 45 7.07 -35.63 -6.43
N THR A 46 7.34 -35.68 -5.11
CA THR A 46 8.47 -36.41 -4.55
C THR A 46 8.26 -36.89 -3.13
N ASN A 47 8.88 -38.03 -2.78
CA ASN A 47 9.01 -38.53 -1.41
C ASN A 47 10.44 -38.33 -0.87
N GLU A 48 11.35 -37.76 -1.65
CA GLU A 48 12.74 -37.54 -1.26
C GLU A 48 12.91 -36.34 -0.33
N LYS A 49 13.85 -36.46 0.62
CA LYS A 49 14.27 -35.35 1.50
C LYS A 49 15.36 -34.49 0.85
N SER A 50 15.22 -34.20 -0.44
CA SER A 50 16.06 -33.24 -1.17
C SER A 50 15.20 -32.45 -2.14
N VAL A 51 15.59 -31.21 -2.41
CA VAL A 51 14.86 -30.35 -3.35
C VAL A 51 15.72 -30.09 -4.56
N SER A 52 15.39 -30.77 -5.65
CA SER A 52 16.10 -30.62 -6.92
C SER A 52 15.73 -29.31 -7.65
N GLU A 53 16.59 -28.90 -8.57
CA GLU A 53 16.28 -27.79 -9.50
C GLU A 53 15.05 -28.08 -10.35
N ALA A 54 14.91 -29.32 -10.81
CA ALA A 54 13.78 -29.76 -11.63
C ALA A 54 12.43 -29.58 -10.86
N LEU A 55 12.38 -29.99 -9.58
CA LEU A 55 11.20 -29.82 -8.72
C LEU A 55 10.83 -28.35 -8.58
N ILE A 56 11.77 -27.48 -8.26
CA ILE A 56 11.51 -26.05 -8.09
C ILE A 56 11.06 -25.40 -9.40
N ASN A 57 11.71 -25.71 -10.52
CA ASN A 57 11.32 -25.16 -11.82
C ASN A 57 9.93 -25.64 -12.23
N HIS A 58 9.59 -26.91 -11.98
CA HIS A 58 8.23 -27.41 -12.20
C HIS A 58 7.22 -26.63 -11.35
N TRP A 59 7.47 -26.47 -10.03
CA TRP A 59 6.60 -25.67 -9.17
C TRP A 59 6.43 -24.23 -9.67
N ILE A 60 7.53 -23.54 -10.05
CA ILE A 60 7.47 -22.17 -10.58
C ILE A 60 6.57 -22.08 -11.82
N HIS A 61 6.59 -23.08 -12.69
CA HIS A 61 5.74 -23.12 -13.90
C HIS A 61 4.23 -23.28 -13.56
N THR A 62 3.90 -23.87 -12.40
CA THR A 62 2.50 -23.96 -11.96
C THR A 62 1.95 -22.67 -11.38
N LEU A 63 2.83 -21.70 -11.07
CA LEU A 63 2.41 -20.45 -10.45
C LEU A 63 1.63 -19.55 -11.41
N ASN A 64 0.40 -19.25 -11.06
CA ASN A 64 -0.48 -18.34 -11.77
C ASN A 64 -0.48 -16.93 -11.13
N GLY A 65 -0.93 -15.93 -11.90
CA GLY A 65 -1.09 -14.55 -11.42
C GLY A 65 0.00 -13.60 -11.91
N LYS A 66 -0.03 -12.37 -11.37
CA LYS A 66 0.90 -11.30 -11.74
C LYS A 66 2.36 -11.67 -11.42
N SER A 67 3.29 -11.14 -12.22
CA SER A 67 4.74 -11.34 -12.03
C SER A 67 5.21 -11.02 -10.61
N SER A 68 4.72 -9.93 -10.02
CA SER A 68 5.03 -9.55 -8.63
C SER A 68 4.52 -10.56 -7.59
N SER A 69 3.31 -11.11 -7.77
CA SER A 69 2.76 -12.12 -6.85
C SER A 69 3.53 -13.44 -6.94
N ARG A 70 3.90 -13.84 -8.16
CA ARG A 70 4.74 -15.02 -8.40
C ARG A 70 6.13 -14.84 -7.78
N ALA A 71 6.75 -13.67 -7.97
CA ALA A 71 8.04 -13.37 -7.37
C ALA A 71 8.00 -13.43 -5.83
N ASN A 72 6.94 -12.90 -5.19
CA ASN A 72 6.78 -12.99 -3.73
C ASN A 72 6.71 -14.44 -3.24
N LYS A 73 6.00 -15.33 -3.95
CA LYS A 73 5.97 -16.76 -3.63
C LYS A 73 7.37 -17.36 -3.74
N VAL A 74 8.07 -17.10 -4.83
CA VAL A 74 9.43 -17.61 -5.04
C VAL A 74 10.41 -17.10 -3.98
N ILE A 75 10.30 -15.84 -3.55
CA ILE A 75 11.14 -15.28 -2.47
C ILE A 75 10.97 -16.06 -1.17
N VAL A 76 9.74 -16.37 -0.77
CA VAL A 76 9.49 -17.12 0.47
C VAL A 76 10.06 -18.54 0.37
N ILE A 77 9.82 -19.23 -0.74
CA ILE A 77 10.38 -20.56 -0.97
C ILE A 77 11.91 -20.54 -1.03
N ARG A 78 12.50 -19.53 -1.68
CA ARG A 78 13.95 -19.34 -1.67
C ARG A 78 14.54 -19.24 -0.26
N ILE A 79 13.89 -18.50 0.65
CA ILE A 79 14.34 -18.39 2.05
C ILE A 79 14.21 -19.75 2.74
N PHE A 80 13.16 -20.52 2.47
CA PHE A 80 13.01 -21.87 2.98
C PHE A 80 14.08 -22.82 2.43
N MET A 81 14.43 -22.76 1.15
CA MET A 81 15.54 -23.54 0.57
C MET A 81 16.88 -23.21 1.23
N GLN A 82 17.13 -21.93 1.51
CA GLN A 82 18.31 -21.50 2.27
C GLN A 82 18.32 -22.08 3.68
N TYR A 83 17.18 -22.15 4.35
CA TYR A 83 17.04 -22.77 5.65
C TYR A 83 17.33 -24.29 5.59
N LEU A 84 16.77 -25.02 4.61
CA LEU A 84 17.02 -26.45 4.42
C LEU A 84 18.53 -26.73 4.24
N ASN A 85 19.21 -25.96 3.40
CA ASN A 85 20.65 -26.09 3.22
C ASN A 85 21.45 -25.86 4.52
N ARG A 86 21.01 -24.91 5.36
CA ARG A 86 21.65 -24.66 6.66
C ARG A 86 21.51 -25.81 7.66
N ILE A 87 20.44 -26.57 7.57
CA ILE A 87 20.22 -27.76 8.42
C ILE A 87 20.71 -29.06 7.78
N GLY A 88 21.43 -28.98 6.66
CA GLY A 88 22.08 -30.12 5.99
C GLY A 88 21.19 -30.87 5.00
N ILE A 89 20.02 -30.32 4.62
CA ILE A 89 19.15 -30.90 3.60
C ILE A 89 19.46 -30.22 2.25
N PRO A 90 19.94 -30.95 1.24
CA PRO A 90 20.25 -30.36 -0.06
C PRO A 90 19.00 -29.76 -0.74
N ALA A 91 19.05 -28.49 -1.04
CA ALA A 91 17.95 -27.78 -1.70
C ALA A 91 18.46 -26.76 -2.70
N TYR A 92 17.92 -26.80 -3.91
CA TYR A 92 18.20 -25.79 -4.94
C TYR A 92 17.58 -24.43 -4.56
N ILE A 93 18.39 -23.38 -4.65
CA ILE A 93 17.98 -22.01 -4.33
C ILE A 93 17.61 -21.31 -5.64
N PRO A 94 16.30 -21.09 -5.93
CA PRO A 94 15.88 -20.46 -7.18
C PRO A 94 16.34 -19.00 -7.25
N PRO A 95 16.64 -18.47 -8.46
CA PRO A 95 16.85 -17.04 -8.64
C PRO A 95 15.56 -16.26 -8.35
N ILE A 96 15.70 -15.00 -7.92
CA ILE A 96 14.55 -14.11 -7.75
C ILE A 96 14.04 -13.71 -9.13
N PRO A 97 12.76 -13.98 -9.46
CA PRO A 97 12.19 -13.58 -10.74
C PRO A 97 12.21 -12.07 -10.94
N ARG A 98 12.53 -11.63 -12.14
CA ARG A 98 12.39 -10.22 -12.51
C ARG A 98 10.91 -9.84 -12.51
N VAL A 99 10.61 -8.73 -11.88
CA VAL A 99 9.26 -8.13 -11.88
C VAL A 99 9.30 -6.92 -12.80
N ALA A 100 8.38 -6.85 -13.74
CA ALA A 100 8.25 -5.67 -14.57
C ALA A 100 7.83 -4.46 -13.69
N ASP A 101 8.47 -3.33 -13.90
CA ASP A 101 8.13 -2.05 -13.24
C ASP A 101 7.14 -1.29 -14.14
N ASP A 102 5.99 -1.93 -14.37
CA ASP A 102 4.92 -1.48 -15.27
C ASP A 102 3.71 -0.87 -14.50
N TYR A 103 3.87 -0.69 -13.20
CA TYR A 103 2.79 -0.14 -12.38
C TYR A 103 2.69 1.37 -12.54
N VAL A 104 1.56 1.82 -13.10
CA VAL A 104 1.16 3.23 -13.10
C VAL A 104 0.02 3.42 -12.09
N PRO A 105 0.17 4.29 -11.07
CA PRO A 105 -0.90 4.56 -10.13
C PRO A 105 -2.02 5.34 -10.82
N TYR A 106 -3.26 5.09 -10.41
CA TYR A 106 -4.37 5.95 -10.79
C TYR A 106 -4.30 7.25 -9.98
N ILE A 107 -4.35 8.39 -10.66
CA ILE A 107 -4.33 9.72 -10.05
C ILE A 107 -5.69 10.37 -10.27
N PHE A 108 -6.41 10.64 -9.18
CA PHE A 108 -7.69 11.33 -9.26
C PHE A 108 -7.50 12.78 -9.71
N SER A 109 -8.28 13.21 -10.70
CA SER A 109 -8.42 14.62 -11.06
C SER A 109 -9.14 15.39 -9.96
N ASP A 110 -9.04 16.74 -10.00
CA ASP A 110 -9.73 17.59 -9.02
C ASP A 110 -11.27 17.42 -9.09
N ALA A 111 -11.82 17.27 -10.30
CA ALA A 111 -13.23 17.01 -10.50
C ALA A 111 -13.68 15.63 -9.92
N GLU A 112 -12.85 14.61 -10.02
CA GLU A 112 -13.11 13.31 -9.39
C GLU A 112 -13.02 13.38 -7.88
N LEU A 113 -12.02 14.07 -7.33
CA LEU A 113 -11.90 14.30 -5.90
C LEU A 113 -13.12 15.04 -5.34
N GLU A 114 -13.60 16.08 -6.04
CA GLU A 114 -14.81 16.80 -5.63
C GLU A 114 -16.03 15.87 -5.60
N ARG A 115 -16.22 15.01 -6.60
CA ARG A 115 -17.30 14.01 -6.60
C ARG A 115 -17.16 13.02 -5.46
N ILE A 116 -15.93 12.52 -5.21
CA ILE A 116 -15.63 11.58 -4.10
C ILE A 116 -16.01 12.22 -2.77
N TYR A 117 -15.56 13.44 -2.49
CA TYR A 117 -15.87 14.13 -1.24
C TYR A 117 -17.36 14.39 -1.09
N ARG A 118 -18.03 14.86 -2.15
CA ARG A 118 -19.47 15.07 -2.14
C ARG A 118 -20.25 13.80 -1.79
N GLN A 119 -19.88 12.67 -2.39
CA GLN A 119 -20.54 11.39 -2.11
C GLN A 119 -20.19 10.85 -0.72
N ALA A 120 -18.97 11.07 -0.24
CA ALA A 120 -18.57 10.66 1.10
C ALA A 120 -19.31 11.46 2.18
N ASP A 121 -19.43 12.78 2.02
CA ASP A 121 -20.12 13.66 2.97
C ASP A 121 -21.65 13.43 3.01
N ASN A 122 -22.21 12.90 1.94
CA ASN A 122 -23.64 12.56 1.83
C ASN A 122 -23.88 11.05 1.90
N LEU A 123 -23.00 10.31 2.58
CA LEU A 123 -23.09 8.86 2.65
C LEU A 123 -24.37 8.39 3.35
N ASP A 124 -25.27 7.74 2.60
CA ASP A 124 -26.44 7.09 3.17
C ASP A 124 -26.10 5.80 3.90
N VAL A 125 -26.36 5.81 5.19
CA VAL A 125 -26.12 4.68 6.11
C VAL A 125 -27.43 4.09 6.66
N SER A 126 -28.59 4.51 6.16
CA SER A 126 -29.92 4.09 6.65
C SER A 126 -30.08 2.57 6.71
N ASN A 127 -29.42 1.84 5.83
CA ASN A 127 -29.42 0.38 5.76
C ASN A 127 -28.25 -0.29 6.51
N THR A 128 -27.42 0.47 7.23
CA THR A 128 -26.19 -0.05 7.85
C THR A 128 -26.34 -0.16 9.36
N LYS A 129 -26.88 -1.30 9.83
CA LYS A 129 -27.02 -1.57 11.28
C LYS A 129 -25.68 -1.80 12.00
N LYS A 130 -24.58 -2.05 11.27
CA LYS A 130 -23.30 -2.50 11.84
C LYS A 130 -22.39 -1.38 12.35
N ASN A 131 -22.40 -0.22 11.75
CA ASN A 131 -21.59 0.93 12.20
C ASN A 131 -22.30 2.24 11.85
N PRO A 132 -23.07 2.83 12.80
CA PRO A 132 -23.77 4.09 12.58
C PRO A 132 -22.79 5.28 12.46
N LEU A 133 -21.55 5.16 12.92
CA LEU A 133 -20.54 6.22 12.86
C LEU A 133 -19.91 6.36 11.49
N ILE A 134 -20.08 5.40 10.60
CA ILE A 134 -19.39 5.36 9.30
C ILE A 134 -19.63 6.62 8.45
N GLN A 135 -20.78 7.28 8.59
CA GLN A 135 -21.07 8.53 7.90
C GLN A 135 -20.14 9.69 8.32
N PHE A 136 -19.58 9.64 9.52
CA PHE A 136 -18.60 10.60 10.03
C PHE A 136 -17.17 10.09 9.82
N GLU A 137 -16.95 8.80 10.07
CA GLU A 137 -15.62 8.17 10.03
C GLU A 137 -15.06 8.14 8.62
N PHE A 138 -15.83 7.67 7.65
CA PHE A 138 -15.31 7.43 6.32
C PHE A 138 -14.90 8.73 5.59
N PRO A 139 -15.69 9.83 5.62
CA PRO A 139 -15.23 11.13 5.11
C PRO A 139 -13.92 11.61 5.76
N MET A 140 -13.71 11.31 7.04
CA MET A 140 -12.50 11.70 7.75
C MET A 140 -11.29 10.82 7.37
N VAL A 141 -11.50 9.50 7.19
CA VAL A 141 -10.47 8.58 6.69
C VAL A 141 -9.88 9.08 5.35
N ILE A 142 -10.74 9.38 4.37
CA ILE A 142 -10.26 9.83 3.06
C ILE A 142 -9.57 11.21 3.14
N ARG A 143 -10.03 12.11 4.03
CA ARG A 143 -9.40 13.42 4.24
C ARG A 143 -8.01 13.31 4.84
N LEU A 144 -7.80 12.43 5.81
CA LEU A 144 -6.48 12.18 6.40
C LEU A 144 -5.53 11.51 5.39
N MET A 145 -6.02 10.55 4.62
CA MET A 145 -5.21 9.91 3.60
C MET A 145 -4.80 10.88 2.48
N TYR A 146 -5.71 11.75 2.07
CA TYR A 146 -5.43 12.77 1.05
C TYR A 146 -4.59 13.93 1.63
N GLY A 147 -4.98 14.50 2.77
CA GLY A 147 -4.37 15.73 3.30
C GLY A 147 -3.01 15.49 3.99
N CYS A 148 -2.75 14.27 4.44
CA CYS A 148 -1.49 13.90 5.13
C CYS A 148 -0.73 12.77 4.41
N GLY A 149 -1.22 12.26 3.29
CA GLY A 149 -0.57 11.18 2.57
C GLY A 149 -0.42 9.87 3.37
N LEU A 150 -1.29 9.60 4.36
CA LEU A 150 -1.17 8.42 5.22
C LEU A 150 -1.48 7.12 4.48
N ARG A 151 -0.87 6.01 4.93
CA ARG A 151 -1.32 4.67 4.53
C ARG A 151 -2.60 4.30 5.28
N ILE A 152 -3.51 3.54 4.66
CA ILE A 152 -4.77 3.15 5.31
C ILE A 152 -4.54 2.47 6.67
N GLY A 153 -3.56 1.58 6.77
CA GLY A 153 -3.23 0.92 8.05
C GLY A 153 -2.72 1.89 9.12
N GLU A 154 -1.98 2.93 8.74
CA GLU A 154 -1.52 3.99 9.63
C GLU A 154 -2.71 4.85 10.09
N THR A 155 -3.59 5.23 9.16
CA THR A 155 -4.79 6.02 9.46
C THR A 155 -5.70 5.32 10.45
N LEU A 156 -5.99 4.04 10.24
CA LEU A 156 -6.88 3.27 11.09
C LEU A 156 -6.25 2.85 12.43
N ALA A 157 -4.93 2.90 12.55
CA ALA A 157 -4.23 2.61 13.80
C ALA A 157 -4.13 3.81 14.76
N LEU A 158 -4.57 5.00 14.35
CA LEU A 158 -4.54 6.21 15.18
C LEU A 158 -5.48 6.08 16.39
N LYS A 159 -4.96 6.53 17.53
CA LYS A 159 -5.72 6.77 18.75
C LYS A 159 -5.74 8.27 19.07
N MET A 160 -6.65 8.70 19.93
CA MET A 160 -6.77 10.11 20.29
C MET A 160 -5.46 10.67 20.90
N LYS A 161 -4.70 9.86 21.66
CA LYS A 161 -3.37 10.23 22.19
C LYS A 161 -2.29 10.47 21.13
N ASP A 162 -2.53 10.07 19.88
CA ASP A 162 -1.62 10.28 18.76
C ASP A 162 -1.97 11.57 17.99
N VAL A 163 -3.01 12.28 18.42
CA VAL A 163 -3.52 13.50 17.77
C VAL A 163 -3.33 14.70 18.68
N ASP A 164 -2.51 15.65 18.25
CA ASP A 164 -2.41 16.97 18.85
C ASP A 164 -3.24 17.96 18.02
N LEU A 165 -4.46 18.23 18.49
CA LEU A 165 -5.38 19.16 17.82
C LEU A 165 -4.95 20.63 17.99
N ILE A 166 -4.14 20.97 19.01
CA ILE A 166 -3.66 22.33 19.23
C ILE A 166 -2.46 22.61 18.32
N GLY A 167 -1.49 21.69 18.30
CA GLY A 167 -0.31 21.78 17.46
C GLY A 167 -0.55 21.41 15.99
N GLY A 168 -1.70 20.84 15.65
CA GLY A 168 -2.01 20.36 14.31
C GLY A 168 -1.11 19.21 13.87
N ILE A 169 -0.85 18.24 14.75
CA ILE A 169 0.15 17.19 14.55
C ILE A 169 -0.43 15.81 14.78
N LEU A 170 -0.06 14.85 13.91
CA LEU A 170 -0.27 13.41 14.11
C LEU A 170 1.05 12.73 14.46
N MET A 171 1.05 11.91 15.50
CA MET A 171 2.18 11.08 15.91
C MET A 171 2.01 9.66 15.37
N MET A 172 2.73 9.31 14.32
CA MET A 172 2.67 7.98 13.71
C MET A 172 3.58 7.02 14.48
N ARG A 173 2.99 6.15 15.32
CA ARG A 173 3.74 5.23 16.19
C ARG A 173 3.86 3.82 15.64
N HIS A 174 2.82 3.34 14.93
CA HIS A 174 2.73 1.97 14.44
C HIS A 174 2.90 1.92 12.92
N THR A 175 4.13 2.13 12.47
CA THR A 175 4.46 2.10 11.04
C THR A 175 5.17 0.81 10.67
N LYS A 176 5.27 0.54 9.37
CA LYS A 176 6.09 -0.56 8.85
C LYS A 176 7.55 -0.37 9.29
N GLY A 177 8.12 -1.34 10.00
CA GLY A 177 9.50 -1.27 10.51
C GLY A 177 9.65 -0.52 11.85
N ASP A 178 8.56 -0.30 12.59
CA ASP A 178 8.52 0.36 13.92
C ASP A 178 9.13 1.77 13.95
N LYS A 179 9.12 2.45 12.81
CA LYS A 179 9.60 3.84 12.71
C LYS A 179 8.50 4.78 13.18
N GLN A 180 8.88 5.71 14.07
CA GLN A 180 7.99 6.79 14.48
C GLN A 180 8.24 8.03 13.62
N ARG A 181 7.19 8.78 13.30
CA ARG A 181 7.31 10.06 12.64
C ARG A 181 6.18 11.01 13.03
N VAL A 182 6.47 12.28 12.91
CA VAL A 182 5.52 13.37 13.10
C VAL A 182 4.98 13.81 11.75
N VAL A 183 3.67 13.96 11.65
CA VAL A 183 2.98 14.40 10.44
C VAL A 183 2.20 15.67 10.75
N PRO A 184 2.66 16.86 10.34
CA PRO A 184 1.91 18.10 10.49
C PRO A 184 0.69 18.08 9.56
N MET A 185 -0.42 18.63 10.06
CA MET A 185 -1.68 18.80 9.33
C MET A 185 -1.87 20.26 8.92
N HIS A 186 -2.54 20.45 7.80
CA HIS A 186 -3.02 21.78 7.43
C HIS A 186 -4.07 22.28 8.45
N PRO A 187 -4.09 23.59 8.84
CA PRO A 187 -5.01 24.10 9.85
C PRO A 187 -6.48 23.75 9.62
N LEU A 188 -6.96 23.87 8.37
CA LEU A 188 -8.33 23.48 8.02
C LEU A 188 -8.61 21.97 8.26
N LEU A 189 -7.63 21.11 8.02
CA LEU A 189 -7.79 19.68 8.27
C LEU A 189 -7.83 19.41 9.77
N THR A 190 -7.04 20.13 10.56
CA THR A 190 -7.05 20.04 12.02
C THR A 190 -8.41 20.45 12.59
N GLU A 191 -8.99 21.55 12.10
CA GLU A 191 -10.34 22.01 12.48
C GLU A 191 -11.42 20.98 12.14
N ILE A 192 -11.38 20.39 10.94
CA ILE A 192 -12.31 19.34 10.53
C ILE A 192 -12.16 18.11 11.43
N LEU A 193 -10.91 17.71 11.75
CA LEU A 193 -10.63 16.59 12.64
C LEU A 193 -11.13 16.84 14.06
N GLU A 194 -10.97 18.05 14.57
CA GLU A 194 -11.49 18.43 15.88
C GLU A 194 -13.01 18.28 15.93
N ARG A 195 -13.72 18.84 14.95
CA ARG A 195 -15.19 18.72 14.83
C ARG A 195 -15.63 17.27 14.74
N TYR A 196 -14.87 16.45 13.99
CA TYR A 196 -15.10 15.01 13.92
C TYR A 196 -14.96 14.33 15.28
N CYS A 197 -13.85 14.58 16.00
CA CYS A 197 -13.60 14.00 17.33
C CYS A 197 -14.66 14.40 18.36
N LEU A 198 -15.15 15.66 18.28
CA LEU A 198 -16.26 16.13 19.09
C LEU A 198 -17.57 15.38 18.74
N ALA A 199 -17.88 15.24 17.45
CA ALA A 199 -19.11 14.60 16.98
C ALA A 199 -19.23 13.13 17.41
N ILE A 200 -18.11 12.40 17.44
CA ILE A 200 -18.09 10.98 17.87
C ILE A 200 -17.75 10.81 19.36
N GLY A 201 -17.52 11.90 20.10
CA GLY A 201 -17.36 11.90 21.57
C GLY A 201 -16.08 11.31 22.09
N ILE A 202 -14.95 11.41 21.35
CA ILE A 202 -13.65 10.85 21.77
C ILE A 202 -12.66 11.88 22.31
N VAL A 203 -12.99 13.16 22.28
CA VAL A 203 -12.13 14.22 22.83
C VAL A 203 -11.90 13.99 24.31
N GLY A 204 -10.62 14.03 24.72
CA GLY A 204 -10.23 13.79 26.12
C GLY A 204 -10.18 12.31 26.53
N VAL A 205 -10.35 11.37 25.60
CA VAL A 205 -10.20 9.92 25.85
C VAL A 205 -8.94 9.40 25.13
N PRO A 206 -7.74 9.41 25.76
CA PRO A 206 -6.47 9.19 25.07
C PRO A 206 -6.36 7.85 24.32
N ASP A 207 -6.92 6.79 24.86
CA ASP A 207 -6.86 5.44 24.28
C ASP A 207 -7.99 5.11 23.32
N ALA A 208 -8.96 6.04 23.12
CA ALA A 208 -9.99 5.84 22.11
C ALA A 208 -9.39 5.75 20.71
N TRP A 209 -9.88 4.79 19.92
CA TRP A 209 -9.55 4.71 18.50
C TRP A 209 -10.12 5.92 17.77
N LEU A 210 -9.35 6.46 16.82
CA LEU A 210 -9.83 7.57 15.99
C LEU A 210 -10.99 7.11 15.09
N PHE A 211 -11.01 5.85 14.69
CA PHE A 211 -12.06 5.23 13.87
C PHE A 211 -12.59 3.96 14.55
N PRO A 212 -13.39 4.10 15.64
CA PRO A 212 -13.83 2.98 16.45
C PRO A 212 -14.88 2.12 15.73
N VAL A 213 -14.89 0.83 16.00
CA VAL A 213 -16.05 -0.03 15.65
C VAL A 213 -17.07 0.04 16.77
N SER A 214 -18.31 0.40 16.43
CA SER A 214 -19.39 0.53 17.41
C SER A 214 -19.53 -0.72 18.29
N GLY A 215 -19.48 -0.53 19.61
CA GLY A 215 -19.64 -1.61 20.61
C GLY A 215 -18.43 -2.51 20.80
N LYS A 216 -17.24 -2.15 20.26
CA LYS A 216 -16.00 -2.90 20.41
C LYS A 216 -14.83 -1.99 20.69
N ASP A 217 -13.84 -2.48 21.43
CA ASP A 217 -12.53 -1.83 21.56
C ASP A 217 -11.61 -2.22 20.38
N GLU A 218 -12.08 -1.92 19.18
CA GLU A 218 -11.38 -2.21 17.92
C GLU A 218 -11.52 -1.02 16.97
N SER A 219 -10.53 -0.81 16.14
CA SER A 219 -10.60 0.14 15.03
C SER A 219 -11.22 -0.49 13.78
N MET A 220 -11.74 0.36 12.88
CA MET A 220 -12.20 -0.03 11.55
C MET A 220 -11.14 -0.86 10.83
N MET A 221 -11.53 -1.91 10.14
CA MET A 221 -10.60 -2.73 9.37
C MET A 221 -10.37 -2.17 7.96
N PRO A 222 -9.16 -2.32 7.39
CA PRO A 222 -8.85 -1.86 6.03
C PRO A 222 -9.81 -2.38 4.96
N LYS A 223 -10.32 -3.61 5.12
CA LYS A 223 -11.31 -4.19 4.19
C LYS A 223 -12.65 -3.45 4.21
N ASP A 224 -13.06 -2.94 5.39
CA ASP A 224 -14.31 -2.22 5.53
C ASP A 224 -14.17 -0.81 4.93
N ALA A 225 -13.02 -0.15 5.15
CA ALA A 225 -12.70 1.12 4.50
C ALA A 225 -12.65 0.96 2.96
N GLN A 226 -12.06 -0.12 2.46
CA GLN A 226 -12.02 -0.42 1.02
C GLN A 226 -13.42 -0.64 0.44
N TYR A 227 -14.29 -1.37 1.15
CA TYR A 227 -15.68 -1.57 0.75
C TYR A 227 -16.44 -0.24 0.59
N TRP A 228 -16.31 0.66 1.57
CA TRP A 228 -16.96 1.97 1.53
C TRP A 228 -16.39 2.84 0.41
N PHE A 229 -15.09 2.78 0.19
CA PHE A 229 -14.46 3.51 -0.90
C PHE A 229 -14.98 3.06 -2.27
N GLU A 230 -15.08 1.76 -2.50
CA GLU A 230 -15.65 1.21 -3.74
C GLU A 230 -17.12 1.61 -3.94
N LYS A 231 -17.89 1.72 -2.85
CA LYS A 231 -19.26 2.25 -2.89
C LYS A 231 -19.26 3.72 -3.32
N ILE A 232 -18.38 4.55 -2.74
CA ILE A 232 -18.25 5.96 -3.09
C ILE A 232 -17.81 6.13 -4.55
N LEU A 233 -16.82 5.36 -5.03
CA LEU A 233 -16.40 5.42 -6.42
C LEU A 233 -17.55 5.16 -7.39
N ARG A 234 -18.39 4.17 -7.09
CA ARG A 234 -19.58 3.87 -7.89
C ARG A 234 -20.59 5.03 -7.90
N LEU A 235 -20.85 5.62 -6.74
CA LEU A 235 -21.76 6.77 -6.60
C LEU A 235 -21.19 8.03 -7.27
N ALA A 236 -19.88 8.19 -7.30
CA ALA A 236 -19.16 9.27 -7.97
C ALA A 236 -18.97 9.01 -9.47
N GLU A 237 -19.51 7.90 -10.00
CA GLU A 237 -19.35 7.50 -11.41
C GLU A 237 -17.88 7.43 -11.84
N ILE A 238 -17.03 6.93 -10.93
CA ILE A 238 -15.61 6.69 -11.19
C ILE A 238 -15.42 5.19 -11.32
N SER A 239 -15.56 4.69 -12.53
CA SER A 239 -15.27 3.30 -12.87
C SER A 239 -14.44 3.26 -14.15
N LEU A 240 -13.51 2.32 -14.21
CA LEU A 240 -12.79 2.03 -15.44
C LEU A 240 -13.57 0.94 -16.17
N PRO A 241 -14.28 1.27 -17.28
CA PRO A 241 -14.98 0.26 -18.06
C PRO A 241 -13.97 -0.71 -18.70
N GLY A 242 -14.30 -1.99 -18.73
CA GLY A 242 -13.45 -3.02 -19.35
C GLY A 242 -12.25 -3.47 -18.51
N ARG A 243 -12.19 -3.07 -17.24
CA ARG A 243 -11.10 -3.45 -16.35
C ARG A 243 -11.08 -4.96 -16.12
N GLU A 244 -9.93 -5.57 -16.40
CA GLU A 244 -9.72 -6.98 -16.09
C GLU A 244 -9.59 -7.20 -14.57
N LYS A 245 -9.94 -8.43 -14.12
CA LYS A 245 -9.95 -8.80 -12.69
C LYS A 245 -8.64 -8.47 -11.95
N HIS A 246 -7.53 -8.37 -12.67
CA HIS A 246 -6.19 -8.14 -12.09
C HIS A 246 -5.62 -6.74 -12.35
N GLU A 247 -6.30 -5.88 -13.08
CA GLU A 247 -5.88 -4.50 -13.25
C GLU A 247 -6.08 -3.70 -11.96
N ARG A 248 -5.07 -2.90 -11.61
CA ARG A 248 -5.18 -1.95 -10.51
C ARG A 248 -5.85 -0.68 -11.01
N GLY A 249 -7.10 -0.47 -10.66
CA GLY A 249 -7.79 0.79 -10.88
C GLY A 249 -7.76 1.68 -9.64
N PRO A 250 -8.65 2.68 -9.60
CA PRO A 250 -8.79 3.58 -8.47
C PRO A 250 -9.04 2.77 -7.19
N CYS A 251 -8.26 3.06 -6.16
CA CYS A 251 -8.35 2.44 -4.85
C CYS A 251 -8.04 3.47 -3.77
N LEU A 252 -8.30 3.12 -2.52
CA LEU A 252 -8.10 4.03 -1.40
C LEU A 252 -6.65 4.54 -1.30
N HIS A 253 -5.67 3.72 -1.67
CA HIS A 253 -4.25 4.13 -1.69
C HIS A 253 -3.95 5.23 -2.71
N CYS A 254 -4.80 5.40 -3.73
CA CYS A 254 -4.66 6.47 -4.72
C CYS A 254 -4.81 7.87 -4.10
N MET A 255 -5.51 7.99 -2.95
CA MET A 255 -5.54 9.25 -2.19
C MET A 255 -4.14 9.71 -1.76
N ARG A 256 -3.32 8.77 -1.31
CA ARG A 256 -1.91 9.05 -0.98
C ARG A 256 -1.08 9.36 -2.23
N HIS A 257 -1.35 8.70 -3.35
CA HIS A 257 -0.68 9.03 -4.61
C HIS A 257 -0.96 10.48 -5.02
N VAL A 258 -2.23 10.90 -4.97
CA VAL A 258 -2.61 12.30 -5.28
C VAL A 258 -1.90 13.29 -4.35
N PHE A 259 -1.81 12.99 -3.04
CA PHE A 259 -1.06 13.84 -2.11
C PHE A 259 0.40 14.01 -2.56
N VAL A 260 1.07 12.93 -2.94
CA VAL A 260 2.47 13.00 -3.39
C VAL A 260 2.61 13.85 -4.64
N PHE A 261 1.75 13.64 -5.64
CA PHE A 261 1.78 14.43 -6.88
C PHE A 261 1.52 15.91 -6.63
N LYS A 262 0.49 16.23 -5.85
CA LYS A 262 0.21 17.63 -5.51
C LYS A 262 1.33 18.28 -4.69
N SER A 263 2.04 17.49 -3.87
CA SER A 263 3.20 17.99 -3.13
C SER A 263 4.37 18.34 -4.07
N PHE A 264 4.64 17.51 -5.07
CA PHE A 264 5.65 17.81 -6.08
C PHE A 264 5.25 19.02 -6.93
N ALA A 265 4.02 19.07 -7.43
CA ALA A 265 3.51 20.22 -8.20
C ALA A 265 3.57 21.53 -7.40
N ALA A 266 3.26 21.49 -6.10
CA ALA A 266 3.39 22.66 -5.23
C ALA A 266 4.85 23.07 -5.02
N ALA A 267 5.77 22.13 -4.90
CA ALA A 267 7.20 22.40 -4.79
C ALA A 267 7.72 23.06 -6.06
N GLU A 268 7.40 22.54 -7.24
CA GLU A 268 7.77 23.09 -8.54
C GLU A 268 7.22 24.52 -8.72
N LYS A 269 5.92 24.71 -8.45
CA LYS A 269 5.28 26.03 -8.49
C LYS A 269 5.93 27.06 -7.54
N SER A 270 6.55 26.60 -6.45
CA SER A 270 7.32 27.44 -5.53
C SER A 270 8.78 27.67 -5.98
N GLY A 271 9.17 27.20 -7.17
CA GLY A 271 10.52 27.29 -7.71
C GLY A 271 11.53 26.29 -7.11
N ARG A 272 11.06 25.29 -6.36
CA ARG A 272 11.92 24.23 -5.81
C ARG A 272 12.01 23.09 -6.82
N ARG A 273 13.21 22.59 -7.08
CA ARG A 273 13.41 21.41 -7.94
C ARG A 273 12.73 20.18 -7.31
N ILE A 274 12.12 19.35 -8.14
CA ILE A 274 11.46 18.11 -7.70
C ILE A 274 12.47 17.21 -6.98
N ASP A 275 13.67 17.03 -7.52
CA ASP A 275 14.73 16.21 -6.92
C ASP A 275 15.07 16.64 -5.49
N ASP A 276 15.11 17.94 -5.23
CA ASP A 276 15.38 18.50 -3.89
C ASP A 276 14.23 18.22 -2.92
N SER A 277 13.03 17.94 -3.42
CA SER A 277 11.83 17.67 -2.62
C SER A 277 11.70 16.19 -2.23
N VAL A 278 12.31 15.27 -2.99
CA VAL A 278 12.23 13.81 -2.77
C VAL A 278 12.66 13.39 -1.35
N PRO A 279 13.81 13.84 -0.79
CA PRO A 279 14.23 13.43 0.55
C PRO A 279 13.24 13.85 1.63
N TYR A 280 12.75 15.09 1.57
CA TYR A 280 11.78 15.62 2.55
C TYR A 280 10.46 14.86 2.49
N LEU A 281 9.94 14.65 1.28
CA LEU A 281 8.69 13.92 1.09
C LEU A 281 8.83 12.45 1.47
N SER A 282 9.99 11.83 1.23
CA SER A 282 10.30 10.45 1.64
C SER A 282 10.24 10.30 3.17
N ILE A 283 10.84 11.22 3.91
CA ILE A 283 10.81 11.25 5.38
C ILE A 283 9.37 11.46 5.87
N TYR A 284 8.68 12.45 5.32
CA TYR A 284 7.30 12.76 5.68
C TYR A 284 6.37 11.56 5.48
N LEU A 285 6.49 10.87 4.35
CA LEU A 285 5.70 9.69 4.02
C LEU A 285 6.11 8.44 4.78
N GLY A 286 7.28 8.42 5.40
CA GLY A 286 7.86 7.24 6.05
C GLY A 286 8.14 6.12 5.05
N HIS A 287 8.84 6.45 3.96
CA HIS A 287 9.36 5.49 3.01
C HIS A 287 10.66 4.87 3.53
N ASP A 288 10.90 3.60 3.23
CA ASP A 288 12.12 2.90 3.64
C ASP A 288 13.32 3.28 2.77
N SER A 289 13.07 3.78 1.56
CA SER A 289 14.10 4.26 0.63
C SER A 289 13.59 5.46 -0.18
N LEU A 290 14.52 6.29 -0.68
CA LEU A 290 14.20 7.38 -1.60
C LEU A 290 13.56 6.85 -2.90
N GLN A 291 13.99 5.66 -3.35
CA GLN A 291 13.46 5.01 -4.55
C GLN A 291 11.94 4.79 -4.51
N GLU A 292 11.36 4.60 -3.33
CA GLU A 292 9.89 4.51 -3.20
C GLU A 292 9.21 5.84 -3.55
N THR A 293 9.86 6.97 -3.29
CA THR A 293 9.36 8.31 -3.64
C THR A 293 9.72 8.68 -5.08
N GLU A 294 10.93 8.33 -5.54
CA GLU A 294 11.39 8.57 -6.92
C GLU A 294 10.53 7.86 -7.97
N LYS A 295 9.88 6.76 -7.62
CA LYS A 295 8.92 6.11 -8.52
C LYS A 295 7.83 7.04 -9.01
N TYR A 296 7.43 8.01 -8.20
CA TYR A 296 6.42 8.99 -8.58
C TYR A 296 6.91 9.98 -9.66
N MET A 297 8.23 10.16 -9.79
CA MET A 297 8.83 11.02 -10.82
C MET A 297 8.76 10.40 -12.23
N LYS A 298 8.59 9.07 -12.30
CA LYS A 298 8.46 8.35 -13.59
C LYS A 298 7.07 8.52 -14.21
N PHE A 299 6.12 9.13 -13.51
CA PHE A 299 4.74 9.18 -13.93
C PHE A 299 4.43 10.45 -14.70
N SER A 300 4.05 10.21 -15.93
CA SER A 300 3.47 11.01 -17.00
C SER A 300 3.84 12.51 -17.07
N SER A 301 4.33 12.85 -18.23
CA SER A 301 4.54 14.20 -18.77
C SER A 301 3.34 15.15 -18.58
N GLU A 302 2.12 14.60 -18.57
CA GLU A 302 0.88 15.36 -18.39
C GLU A 302 0.71 15.97 -16.99
N LEU A 303 1.40 15.42 -15.98
CA LEU A 303 1.32 15.88 -14.59
C LEU A 303 2.38 16.95 -14.27
N PHE A 304 3.40 17.09 -15.11
CA PHE A 304 4.47 18.06 -14.96
C PHE A 304 4.73 18.81 -16.29
N PRO A 305 3.76 19.62 -16.78
CA PRO A 305 3.88 20.27 -18.07
C PRO A 305 5.09 21.20 -18.17
N GLU A 306 5.44 21.93 -17.09
CA GLU A 306 6.60 22.81 -17.06
C GLU A 306 7.93 22.06 -17.17
N ALA A 307 8.06 20.89 -16.51
CA ALA A 307 9.23 20.02 -16.64
C ALA A 307 9.35 19.44 -18.06
N MET A 308 8.21 19.18 -18.72
CA MET A 308 8.20 18.72 -20.11
C MET A 308 8.53 19.82 -21.11
N GLU A 309 8.09 21.04 -20.86
CA GLU A 309 8.46 22.21 -21.67
C GLU A 309 9.98 22.42 -21.61
N LEU A 310 10.57 22.43 -20.41
CA LEU A 310 12.02 22.52 -20.21
C LEU A 310 12.78 21.35 -20.86
N PHE A 311 12.25 20.13 -20.81
CA PHE A 311 12.85 18.98 -21.49
C PHE A 311 12.72 19.07 -23.01
N SER A 312 11.59 19.55 -23.51
CA SER A 312 11.38 19.80 -24.94
C SER A 312 12.35 20.84 -25.47
N ASP A 313 12.53 21.96 -24.77
CA ASP A 313 13.49 23.00 -25.13
C ASP A 313 14.92 22.46 -25.11
N TYR A 314 15.30 21.71 -24.07
CA TYR A 314 16.61 21.07 -24.00
C TYR A 314 16.82 20.03 -25.09
N SER A 315 15.79 19.21 -25.40
CA SER A 315 15.90 18.17 -26.43
C SER A 315 15.94 18.71 -27.84
N ALA A 316 15.31 19.85 -28.11
CA ALA A 316 15.39 20.54 -29.42
C ALA A 316 16.82 20.96 -29.77
N ASP A 317 17.61 21.34 -28.76
CA ASP A 317 19.03 21.70 -28.96
C ASP A 317 19.97 20.49 -29.07
N VAL A 318 19.60 19.34 -28.52
CA VAL A 318 20.45 18.13 -28.45
C VAL A 318 20.18 17.16 -29.59
N PHE A 319 18.97 17.14 -30.13
CA PHE A 319 18.55 16.28 -31.24
C PHE A 319 18.09 17.13 -32.43
N PRO A 320 19.01 17.50 -33.34
CA PRO A 320 18.62 18.21 -34.55
C PRO A 320 17.66 17.38 -35.38
N GLU A 321 16.63 18.04 -35.95
CA GLU A 321 15.66 17.38 -36.83
C GLU A 321 16.39 16.68 -37.98
N VAL A 322 16.26 15.36 -38.05
CA VAL A 322 16.72 14.60 -39.22
C VAL A 322 15.67 14.79 -40.31
N ALA A 323 15.96 15.66 -41.25
CA ALA A 323 15.16 15.77 -42.46
C ALA A 323 15.28 14.46 -43.24
N TYR A 324 14.22 13.69 -43.26
CA TYR A 324 14.10 12.59 -44.21
C TYR A 324 13.84 13.17 -45.58
N GLU A 325 14.88 13.20 -46.43
CA GLU A 325 14.68 13.44 -47.85
C GLU A 325 13.84 12.27 -48.42
N THR A 326 12.66 12.59 -48.98
CA THR A 326 11.76 11.70 -49.70
C THR A 326 12.30 11.36 -51.07
#